data_bcac879818b0b6cbcec03cf64801afe3
#
_entry.id   bcac879818b0b6cbcec03cf64801afe3
#
_cell.length_a   1.000
_cell.length_b   1.000
_cell.length_c   1.000
_cell.angle_alpha   90.00
_cell.angle_beta   90.00
_cell.angle_gamma   90.00
#
_symmetry.space_group_name_H-M   'P 1'
#
loop_
_entity.id
_entity.type
_entity.pdbx_description
1 polymer ?
#
loop_
_entity_poly.entity_id
_entity_poly.type
_entity_poly.pdbx_seq_one_letter_code
_entity_poly.pdbx_strand_id
1 'polypeptide(L)'
;MLVEKSIQIKGNKQLTGDVEISGAKNAVLKQMILPILCEGEYKIENVPNIADVFYMQDVLGVLCITSKLEEKTLVIVSPNDISVEAPYEIVQKMRASIIVLGPLLARKGEAKIAFPGGDQLGPRPVKMHIEALEKMGASFELDHGVLIGKTDGLKGVEINLPYASVGATENTLLAAVLAEGTTVIENAAREPEVVDLIKMLKNMGADITGEGSSEIVINGVNALNSTNHKVIGLSLIHISEPTRQF
;
A
#
# COMPACT_ATOMS: atom_id res chain seq x y z
N MET A 1 -34.49 -9.33 2.06
CA MET A 1 -34.22 -10.71 1.61
C MET A 1 -32.85 -10.71 0.96
N LEU A 2 -31.85 -11.36 1.60
CA LEU A 2 -30.54 -11.59 0.99
C LEU A 2 -30.74 -12.67 -0.10
N VAL A 3 -30.51 -12.32 -1.36
CA VAL A 3 -30.49 -13.31 -2.43
C VAL A 3 -29.16 -14.07 -2.28
N GLU A 4 -29.22 -15.30 -1.80
CA GLU A 4 -28.06 -16.20 -1.79
C GLU A 4 -27.58 -16.40 -3.24
N LYS A 5 -26.40 -15.85 -3.55
CA LYS A 5 -25.74 -16.11 -4.83
C LYS A 5 -24.98 -17.43 -4.71
N SER A 6 -25.37 -18.41 -5.47
CA SER A 6 -24.65 -19.69 -5.55
C SER A 6 -23.93 -19.84 -6.89
N ILE A 7 -22.78 -20.52 -6.86
CA ILE A 7 -22.03 -20.89 -8.06
C ILE A 7 -22.18 -22.41 -8.21
N GLN A 8 -22.73 -22.84 -9.36
CA GLN A 8 -22.84 -24.26 -9.68
C GLN A 8 -21.74 -24.66 -10.66
N ILE A 9 -20.90 -25.62 -10.29
CA ILE A 9 -19.78 -26.11 -11.12
C ILE A 9 -20.04 -27.53 -11.53
N LYS A 10 -20.02 -27.80 -12.85
CA LYS A 10 -20.06 -29.16 -13.42
C LYS A 10 -18.66 -29.54 -13.90
N GLY A 11 -17.99 -30.41 -13.16
CA GLY A 11 -16.64 -30.91 -13.44
C GLY A 11 -16.53 -31.86 -14.62
N ASN A 12 -15.43 -32.64 -14.70
CA ASN A 12 -15.12 -33.65 -15.71
C ASN A 12 -14.97 -33.16 -17.15
N LYS A 13 -14.44 -31.94 -17.32
CA LYS A 13 -14.01 -31.43 -18.63
C LYS A 13 -12.52 -31.11 -18.59
N GLN A 14 -11.78 -31.52 -19.60
CA GLN A 14 -10.42 -31.06 -19.82
C GLN A 14 -10.49 -29.59 -20.23
N LEU A 15 -9.79 -28.73 -19.48
CA LEU A 15 -9.68 -27.31 -19.81
C LEU A 15 -8.53 -27.12 -20.77
N THR A 16 -8.78 -26.41 -21.88
CA THR A 16 -7.79 -26.03 -22.88
C THR A 16 -8.01 -24.57 -23.24
N GLY A 17 -6.92 -23.82 -23.41
CA GLY A 17 -6.96 -22.39 -23.77
C GLY A 17 -5.98 -21.57 -22.92
N ASP A 18 -5.90 -20.29 -23.27
CA ASP A 18 -5.08 -19.30 -22.59
C ASP A 18 -5.92 -18.48 -21.60
N VAL A 19 -5.35 -18.18 -20.44
CA VAL A 19 -5.97 -17.31 -19.43
C VAL A 19 -5.05 -16.14 -19.18
N GLU A 20 -5.54 -14.92 -19.46
CA GLU A 20 -4.83 -13.71 -19.08
C GLU A 20 -4.97 -13.46 -17.57
N ILE A 21 -3.84 -13.42 -16.85
CA ILE A 21 -3.83 -13.20 -15.42
C ILE A 21 -3.99 -11.71 -15.14
N SER A 22 -5.01 -11.36 -14.34
CA SER A 22 -5.22 -9.99 -13.89
C SER A 22 -4.15 -9.54 -12.90
N GLY A 23 -4.01 -8.24 -12.74
CA GLY A 23 -3.09 -7.66 -11.75
C GLY A 23 -3.40 -8.11 -10.33
N ALA A 24 -2.35 -8.22 -9.53
CA ALA A 24 -2.44 -8.64 -8.15
C ALA A 24 -3.11 -7.56 -7.28
N LYS A 25 -4.17 -7.93 -6.55
CA LYS A 25 -4.89 -7.03 -5.64
C LYS A 25 -3.95 -6.35 -4.64
N ASN A 26 -3.11 -7.13 -3.99
CA ASN A 26 -2.22 -6.59 -2.95
C ASN A 26 -1.15 -5.65 -3.50
N ALA A 27 -0.72 -5.83 -4.73
CA ALA A 27 0.21 -4.92 -5.40
C ALA A 27 -0.47 -3.61 -5.79
N VAL A 28 -1.59 -3.68 -6.54
CA VAL A 28 -2.25 -2.47 -7.08
C VAL A 28 -2.69 -1.50 -5.98
N LEU A 29 -3.23 -2.00 -4.86
CA LEU A 29 -3.70 -1.13 -3.78
C LEU A 29 -2.58 -0.29 -3.17
N LYS A 30 -1.33 -0.78 -3.17
CA LYS A 30 -0.18 -0.04 -2.65
C LYS A 30 0.38 0.93 -3.69
N GLN A 31 0.36 0.55 -4.95
CA GLN A 31 0.75 1.42 -6.05
C GLN A 31 -0.21 2.62 -6.21
N MET A 32 -1.51 2.41 -5.96
CA MET A 32 -2.51 3.48 -5.95
C MET A 32 -2.25 4.54 -4.87
N ILE A 33 -1.48 4.24 -3.84
CA ILE A 33 -1.16 5.16 -2.74
C ILE A 33 0.06 6.02 -3.05
N LEU A 34 0.95 5.60 -3.95
CA LEU A 34 2.17 6.33 -4.29
C LEU A 34 1.93 7.79 -4.74
N PRO A 35 0.81 8.12 -5.43
CA PRO A 35 0.44 9.50 -5.75
C PRO A 35 0.28 10.42 -4.52
N ILE A 36 0.17 9.88 -3.31
CA ILE A 36 0.21 10.69 -2.07
C ILE A 36 1.59 11.30 -1.85
N LEU A 37 2.68 10.66 -2.30
CA LEU A 37 4.06 11.09 -2.05
C LEU A 37 4.48 12.34 -2.84
N CYS A 38 3.98 12.53 -4.05
CA CYS A 38 4.28 13.72 -4.85
C CYS A 38 3.16 14.04 -5.85
N GLU A 39 3.14 15.28 -6.32
CA GLU A 39 2.21 15.73 -7.37
C GLU A 39 2.54 15.10 -8.72
N GLY A 40 1.55 15.07 -9.59
CA GLY A 40 1.71 14.62 -10.98
C GLY A 40 0.63 13.68 -11.47
N GLU A 41 0.79 13.21 -12.68
CA GLU A 41 -0.07 12.21 -13.32
C GLU A 41 0.63 10.85 -13.30
N TYR A 42 -0.14 9.84 -12.93
CA TYR A 42 0.30 8.45 -12.83
C TYR A 42 -0.59 7.57 -13.70
N LYS A 43 0.00 6.64 -14.40
CA LYS A 43 -0.73 5.64 -15.18
C LYS A 43 -0.37 4.25 -14.68
N ILE A 44 -1.35 3.56 -14.11
CA ILE A 44 -1.20 2.19 -13.61
C ILE A 44 -1.95 1.25 -14.54
N GLU A 45 -1.23 0.32 -15.15
CA GLU A 45 -1.76 -0.67 -16.09
C GLU A 45 -1.98 -2.03 -15.41
N ASN A 46 -2.80 -2.90 -16.02
CA ASN A 46 -3.17 -4.22 -15.52
C ASN A 46 -3.91 -4.17 -14.17
N VAL A 47 -4.72 -3.14 -13.98
CA VAL A 47 -5.53 -2.98 -12.75
C VAL A 47 -6.70 -3.96 -12.79
N PRO A 48 -6.91 -4.79 -11.75
CA PRO A 48 -8.04 -5.69 -11.67
C PRO A 48 -9.34 -4.92 -11.37
N ASN A 49 -10.44 -5.35 -11.98
CA ASN A 49 -11.77 -4.77 -11.72
C ASN A 49 -12.38 -5.43 -10.47
N ILE A 50 -12.03 -4.93 -9.31
CA ILE A 50 -12.45 -5.44 -7.99
C ILE A 50 -12.91 -4.30 -7.07
N ALA A 51 -13.77 -4.62 -6.10
CA ALA A 51 -14.34 -3.63 -5.19
C ALA A 51 -13.28 -2.83 -4.40
N ASP A 52 -12.19 -3.48 -3.98
CA ASP A 52 -11.10 -2.83 -3.23
C ASP A 52 -10.44 -1.67 -4.03
N VAL A 53 -10.36 -1.77 -5.36
CA VAL A 53 -9.83 -0.69 -6.21
C VAL A 53 -10.76 0.52 -6.15
N PHE A 54 -12.08 0.32 -6.23
CA PHE A 54 -13.04 1.43 -6.11
C PHE A 54 -13.02 2.05 -4.71
N TYR A 55 -12.91 1.24 -3.65
CA TYR A 55 -12.76 1.78 -2.30
C TYR A 55 -11.47 2.59 -2.14
N MET A 56 -10.36 2.15 -2.75
CA MET A 56 -9.13 2.94 -2.73
C MET A 56 -9.27 4.24 -3.54
N GLN A 57 -10.01 4.25 -4.65
CA GLN A 57 -10.35 5.49 -5.35
C GLN A 57 -11.15 6.46 -4.46
N ASP A 58 -12.10 5.94 -3.65
CA ASP A 58 -12.81 6.75 -2.66
C ASP A 58 -11.84 7.36 -1.62
N VAL A 59 -10.88 6.56 -1.11
CA VAL A 59 -9.84 7.05 -0.17
C VAL A 59 -9.00 8.15 -0.82
N LEU A 60 -8.55 7.96 -2.05
CA LEU A 60 -7.79 8.99 -2.79
C LEU A 60 -8.64 10.25 -3.03
N GLY A 61 -9.93 10.08 -3.35
CA GLY A 61 -10.85 11.18 -3.58
C GLY A 61 -11.01 12.12 -2.38
N VAL A 62 -11.11 11.58 -1.15
CA VAL A 62 -11.18 12.40 0.07
C VAL A 62 -9.85 13.09 0.39
N LEU A 63 -8.74 12.56 -0.12
CA LEU A 63 -7.43 13.21 -0.07
C LEU A 63 -7.22 14.24 -1.19
N CYS A 64 -8.26 14.58 -1.96
CA CYS A 64 -8.23 15.49 -3.12
C CYS A 64 -7.41 14.96 -4.31
N ILE A 65 -7.15 13.65 -4.37
CA ILE A 65 -6.46 12.99 -5.49
C ILE A 65 -7.53 12.38 -6.40
N THR A 66 -7.57 12.79 -7.66
CA THR A 66 -8.55 12.28 -8.63
C THR A 66 -8.05 11.03 -9.32
N SER A 67 -8.96 10.12 -9.63
CA SER A 67 -8.61 8.89 -10.32
C SER A 67 -9.72 8.41 -11.24
N LYS A 68 -9.35 7.82 -12.38
CA LYS A 68 -10.28 7.27 -13.38
C LYS A 68 -9.77 5.93 -13.88
N LEU A 69 -10.61 4.90 -13.71
CA LEU A 69 -10.33 3.57 -14.25
C LEU A 69 -10.98 3.44 -15.63
N GLU A 70 -10.17 3.17 -16.65
CA GLU A 70 -10.60 2.87 -18.01
C GLU A 70 -10.10 1.48 -18.40
N GLU A 71 -11.02 0.55 -18.58
CA GLU A 71 -10.73 -0.87 -18.81
C GLU A 71 -9.82 -1.47 -17.71
N LYS A 72 -8.53 -1.64 -17.99
CA LYS A 72 -7.51 -2.15 -17.07
C LYS A 72 -6.44 -1.11 -16.70
N THR A 73 -6.67 0.15 -17.06
CA THR A 73 -5.74 1.26 -16.83
C THR A 73 -6.35 2.28 -15.90
N LEU A 74 -5.67 2.57 -14.80
CA LEU A 74 -6.03 3.59 -13.84
C LEU A 74 -5.14 4.81 -14.03
N VAL A 75 -5.75 5.94 -14.35
CA VAL A 75 -5.09 7.24 -14.38
C VAL A 75 -5.38 7.95 -13.07
N ILE A 76 -4.33 8.42 -12.38
CA ILE A 76 -4.43 9.13 -11.11
C ILE A 76 -3.73 10.48 -11.24
N VAL A 77 -4.38 11.55 -10.80
CA VAL A 77 -3.81 12.89 -10.79
C VAL A 77 -3.75 13.40 -9.35
N SER A 78 -2.55 13.58 -8.85
CA SER A 78 -2.27 14.15 -7.53
C SER A 78 -1.94 15.63 -7.65
N PRO A 79 -2.69 16.52 -6.98
CA PRO A 79 -2.36 17.94 -6.96
C PRO A 79 -1.22 18.23 -6.00
N ASN A 80 -0.68 19.47 -6.05
CA ASN A 80 0.35 19.92 -5.10
C ASN A 80 -0.19 19.95 -3.67
N ASP A 81 -1.42 20.38 -3.46
CA ASP A 81 -2.06 20.36 -2.14
C ASP A 81 -3.09 19.25 -2.04
N ILE A 82 -2.93 18.42 -1.01
CA ILE A 82 -3.79 17.28 -0.71
C ILE A 82 -4.33 17.38 0.72
N SER A 83 -5.49 16.77 0.97
CA SER A 83 -6.04 16.61 2.32
C SER A 83 -5.20 15.60 3.13
N VAL A 84 -5.17 15.78 4.43
CA VAL A 84 -4.50 14.87 5.39
C VAL A 84 -5.50 13.99 6.16
N GLU A 85 -6.79 14.12 5.85
CA GLU A 85 -7.88 13.49 6.60
C GLU A 85 -8.61 12.45 5.77
N ALA A 86 -8.70 11.22 6.30
CA ALA A 86 -9.51 10.15 5.75
C ALA A 86 -10.61 9.76 6.77
N PRO A 87 -11.90 10.13 6.50
CA PRO A 87 -12.99 9.97 7.44
C PRO A 87 -13.41 8.50 7.63
N TYR A 88 -14.09 8.24 8.74
CA TYR A 88 -14.48 6.90 9.18
C TYR A 88 -15.30 6.12 8.14
N GLU A 89 -16.23 6.76 7.47
CA GLU A 89 -17.13 6.15 6.48
C GLU A 89 -16.39 5.54 5.30
N ILE A 90 -15.20 6.04 5.00
CA ILE A 90 -14.33 5.56 3.92
C ILE A 90 -13.37 4.49 4.44
N VAL A 91 -12.71 4.76 5.57
CA VAL A 91 -11.67 3.88 6.14
C VAL A 91 -12.24 2.55 6.62
N GLN A 92 -13.46 2.53 7.19
CA GLN A 92 -14.10 1.30 7.68
C GLN A 92 -14.34 0.25 6.58
N LYS A 93 -14.49 0.67 5.33
CA LYS A 93 -14.73 -0.23 4.19
C LYS A 93 -13.49 -1.02 3.80
N MET A 94 -12.29 -0.52 4.14
CA MET A 94 -11.04 -1.15 3.74
C MET A 94 -9.93 -0.92 4.77
N ARG A 95 -9.50 -2.00 5.44
CA ARG A 95 -8.38 -1.93 6.42
C ARG A 95 -7.05 -1.48 5.82
N ALA A 96 -6.85 -1.68 4.52
CA ALA A 96 -5.65 -1.25 3.84
C ALA A 96 -5.43 0.28 3.89
N SER A 97 -6.45 1.06 4.28
CA SER A 97 -6.36 2.51 4.44
C SER A 97 -5.32 2.96 5.47
N ILE A 98 -4.93 2.12 6.44
CA ILE A 98 -3.85 2.44 7.39
C ILE A 98 -2.50 2.73 6.70
N ILE A 99 -2.31 2.23 5.49
CA ILE A 99 -1.05 2.39 4.76
C ILE A 99 -0.83 3.81 4.23
N VAL A 100 -1.87 4.66 4.22
CA VAL A 100 -1.72 6.07 3.82
C VAL A 100 -1.02 6.92 4.90
N LEU A 101 -0.84 6.38 6.14
CA LEU A 101 -0.13 7.08 7.22
C LEU A 101 1.29 7.48 6.81
N GLY A 102 2.09 6.51 6.34
CA GLY A 102 3.48 6.74 5.96
C GLY A 102 3.63 7.87 4.94
N PRO A 103 2.99 7.77 3.77
CA PRO A 103 3.12 8.78 2.73
C PRO A 103 2.51 10.15 3.11
N LEU A 104 1.43 10.21 3.90
CA LEU A 104 0.89 11.48 4.39
C LEU A 104 1.87 12.17 5.35
N LEU A 105 2.44 11.43 6.31
CA LEU A 105 3.45 11.97 7.21
C LEU A 105 4.71 12.41 6.46
N ALA A 106 5.15 11.62 5.47
CA ALA A 106 6.32 11.96 4.67
C ALA A 106 6.15 13.24 3.84
N ARG A 107 4.97 13.46 3.24
CA ARG A 107 4.72 14.63 2.38
C ARG A 107 4.20 15.85 3.13
N LYS A 108 3.28 15.63 4.09
CA LYS A 108 2.50 16.71 4.74
C LYS A 108 2.87 16.95 6.20
N GLY A 109 3.62 16.03 6.83
CA GLY A 109 3.92 16.07 8.27
C GLY A 109 2.71 15.78 9.17
N GLU A 110 1.53 15.56 8.61
CA GLU A 110 0.30 15.27 9.36
C GLU A 110 -0.55 14.22 8.64
N ALA A 111 -1.22 13.38 9.42
CA ALA A 111 -2.20 12.41 8.95
C ALA A 111 -3.32 12.24 9.98
N LYS A 112 -4.58 12.27 9.53
CA LYS A 112 -5.77 12.01 10.37
C LYS A 112 -6.57 10.89 9.73
N ILE A 113 -6.53 9.72 10.33
CA ILE A 113 -7.15 8.52 9.77
C ILE A 113 -8.03 7.90 10.82
N ALA A 114 -9.30 7.64 10.48
CA ALA A 114 -10.15 6.89 11.38
C ALA A 114 -9.50 5.54 11.70
N PHE A 115 -9.47 5.17 12.97
CA PHE A 115 -8.88 3.92 13.39
C PHE A 115 -9.67 2.76 12.77
N PRO A 116 -9.02 1.85 12.03
CA PRO A 116 -9.73 0.80 11.33
C PRO A 116 -10.47 -0.10 12.31
N GLY A 117 -11.77 -0.25 12.12
CA GLY A 117 -12.61 -1.17 12.90
C GLY A 117 -12.12 -2.61 12.79
N GLY A 118 -12.51 -3.44 13.76
CA GLY A 118 -12.16 -4.86 13.77
C GLY A 118 -12.77 -5.62 12.60
N ASP A 119 -11.95 -6.39 11.88
CA ASP A 119 -12.40 -7.38 10.92
C ASP A 119 -12.64 -8.71 11.64
N GLN A 120 -13.65 -9.47 11.23
CA GLN A 120 -13.96 -10.80 11.81
C GLN A 120 -12.86 -11.85 11.60
N LEU A 121 -11.85 -11.57 10.78
CA LEU A 121 -10.71 -12.46 10.49
C LEU A 121 -9.60 -12.46 11.56
N GLY A 122 -9.83 -11.82 12.73
CA GLY A 122 -8.91 -11.80 13.87
C GLY A 122 -8.08 -10.52 14.02
N PRO A 123 -7.33 -10.39 15.13
CA PRO A 123 -6.55 -9.21 15.43
C PRO A 123 -5.39 -9.07 14.46
N ARG A 124 -5.39 -7.99 13.68
CA ARG A 124 -4.25 -7.56 12.86
C ARG A 124 -3.74 -6.25 13.46
N PRO A 125 -2.73 -6.31 14.33
CA PRO A 125 -2.30 -5.14 15.07
C PRO A 125 -1.70 -4.09 14.13
N VAL A 126 -2.22 -2.87 14.18
CA VAL A 126 -1.61 -1.69 13.53
C VAL A 126 -0.36 -1.21 14.27
N LYS A 127 -0.07 -1.83 15.42
CA LYS A 127 0.99 -1.45 16.33
C LYS A 127 2.36 -1.34 15.64
N MET A 128 2.72 -2.30 14.81
CA MET A 128 4.00 -2.26 14.08
C MET A 128 4.13 -1.08 13.11
N HIS A 129 3.02 -0.64 12.49
CA HIS A 129 3.01 0.55 11.65
C HIS A 129 3.32 1.79 12.48
N ILE A 130 2.64 1.93 13.63
CA ILE A 130 2.80 3.08 14.53
C ILE A 130 4.21 3.09 15.11
N GLU A 131 4.68 1.98 15.69
CA GLU A 131 6.02 1.87 16.30
C GLU A 131 7.15 2.19 15.30
N ALA A 132 7.02 1.76 14.04
CA ALA A 132 8.00 2.08 13.00
C ALA A 132 8.03 3.58 12.71
N LEU A 133 6.87 4.20 12.53
CA LEU A 133 6.77 5.63 12.25
C LEU A 133 7.16 6.49 13.46
N GLU A 134 6.89 6.05 14.70
CA GLU A 134 7.34 6.71 15.93
C GLU A 134 8.87 6.70 16.04
N LYS A 135 9.52 5.58 15.70
CA LYS A 135 10.99 5.51 15.63
C LYS A 135 11.55 6.51 14.60
N MET A 136 10.83 6.77 13.52
CA MET A 136 11.19 7.76 12.50
C MET A 136 10.90 9.20 12.93
N GLY A 137 10.35 9.44 14.13
CA GLY A 137 10.08 10.76 14.68
C GLY A 137 8.65 11.28 14.51
N ALA A 138 7.70 10.41 14.19
CA ALA A 138 6.28 10.74 14.27
C ALA A 138 5.75 10.60 15.70
N SER A 139 4.72 11.36 16.03
CA SER A 139 3.92 11.21 17.26
C SER A 139 2.48 10.88 16.91
N PHE A 140 1.82 10.07 17.73
CA PHE A 140 0.45 9.64 17.48
C PHE A 140 -0.44 9.89 18.69
N GLU A 141 -1.65 10.34 18.42
CA GLU A 141 -2.73 10.50 19.38
C GLU A 141 -4.00 9.83 18.83
N LEU A 142 -4.75 9.17 19.70
CA LEU A 142 -6.06 8.62 19.36
C LEU A 142 -7.14 9.50 19.98
N ASP A 143 -7.84 10.25 19.13
CA ASP A 143 -8.92 11.15 19.54
C ASP A 143 -10.24 10.69 18.89
N HIS A 144 -11.24 10.35 19.74
CA HIS A 144 -12.59 9.93 19.32
C HIS A 144 -12.61 8.89 18.18
N GLY A 145 -11.64 7.94 18.19
CA GLY A 145 -11.54 6.90 17.17
C GLY A 145 -10.82 7.34 15.89
N VAL A 146 -10.22 8.54 15.87
CA VAL A 146 -9.34 9.03 14.82
C VAL A 146 -7.90 8.97 15.31
N LEU A 147 -7.04 8.29 14.55
CA LEU A 147 -5.60 8.28 14.76
C LEU A 147 -5.00 9.53 14.11
N ILE A 148 -4.44 10.41 14.92
CA ILE A 148 -3.78 11.66 14.49
C ILE A 148 -2.28 11.45 14.59
N GLY A 149 -1.58 11.46 13.45
CA GLY A 149 -0.13 11.39 13.37
C GLY A 149 0.46 12.75 13.00
N LYS A 150 1.57 13.14 13.63
CA LYS A 150 2.30 14.39 13.35
C LYS A 150 3.80 14.20 13.40
N THR A 151 4.52 14.97 12.57
CA THR A 151 5.98 15.02 12.57
C THR A 151 6.46 16.38 12.03
N ASP A 152 7.59 16.85 12.55
CA ASP A 152 8.31 18.01 12.00
C ASP A 152 9.30 17.62 10.88
N GLY A 153 9.30 16.35 10.48
CA GLY A 153 10.14 15.73 9.47
C GLY A 153 10.56 14.33 9.91
N LEU A 154 10.32 13.35 9.05
CA LEU A 154 10.73 11.96 9.31
C LEU A 154 12.24 11.83 9.14
N LYS A 155 12.84 10.99 9.99
CA LYS A 155 14.28 10.71 9.98
C LYS A 155 14.56 9.25 9.72
N GLY A 156 15.60 8.99 8.95
CA GLY A 156 16.11 7.65 8.72
C GLY A 156 16.59 7.01 10.03
N VAL A 157 16.25 5.73 10.21
CA VAL A 157 16.54 4.96 11.42
C VAL A 157 16.53 3.47 11.11
N GLU A 158 17.21 2.68 11.95
CA GLU A 158 17.15 1.23 11.90
C GLU A 158 15.86 0.71 12.56
N ILE A 159 15.08 -0.06 11.80
CA ILE A 159 13.79 -0.62 12.20
C ILE A 159 13.84 -2.13 12.07
N ASN A 160 13.87 -2.82 13.21
CA ASN A 160 13.75 -4.28 13.26
C ASN A 160 12.27 -4.63 13.47
N LEU A 161 11.65 -5.29 12.49
CA LEU A 161 10.27 -5.76 12.59
C LEU A 161 10.22 -7.08 13.38
N PRO A 162 9.29 -7.24 14.35
CA PRO A 162 9.18 -8.47 15.16
C PRO A 162 8.94 -9.73 14.30
N TYR A 163 8.29 -9.56 13.16
CA TYR A 163 8.10 -10.56 12.11
C TYR A 163 7.93 -9.86 10.76
N ALA A 164 8.14 -10.59 9.66
CA ALA A 164 8.01 -10.08 8.31
C ALA A 164 6.54 -9.72 8.00
N SER A 165 6.17 -8.48 8.27
CA SER A 165 4.82 -7.94 8.01
C SER A 165 4.83 -7.15 6.72
N VAL A 166 4.07 -7.59 5.71
CA VAL A 166 3.92 -6.88 4.43
C VAL A 166 3.49 -5.44 4.66
N GLY A 167 2.38 -5.24 5.40
CA GLY A 167 1.84 -3.89 5.62
C GLY A 167 2.79 -2.96 6.37
N ALA A 168 3.48 -3.44 7.42
CA ALA A 168 4.44 -2.62 8.17
C ALA A 168 5.67 -2.28 7.30
N THR A 169 6.19 -3.26 6.53
CA THR A 169 7.28 -3.04 5.58
C THR A 169 6.92 -1.96 4.56
N GLU A 170 5.76 -2.09 3.91
CA GLU A 170 5.32 -1.15 2.89
C GLU A 170 5.07 0.26 3.46
N ASN A 171 4.43 0.37 4.64
CA ASN A 171 4.15 1.67 5.25
C ASN A 171 5.45 2.38 5.67
N THR A 172 6.42 1.62 6.20
CA THR A 172 7.74 2.14 6.53
C THR A 172 8.51 2.57 5.28
N LEU A 173 8.48 1.77 4.20
CA LEU A 173 9.05 2.13 2.90
C LEU A 173 8.51 3.47 2.40
N LEU A 174 7.17 3.61 2.40
CA LEU A 174 6.48 4.82 1.93
C LEU A 174 6.81 6.07 2.76
N ALA A 175 7.10 5.89 4.04
CA ALA A 175 7.54 6.96 4.92
C ALA A 175 9.03 7.31 4.68
N ALA A 176 9.86 6.29 4.49
CA ALA A 176 11.32 6.42 4.45
C ALA A 176 11.84 7.09 3.17
N VAL A 177 11.13 6.96 2.04
CA VAL A 177 11.61 7.50 0.75
C VAL A 177 11.80 9.01 0.73
N LEU A 178 11.12 9.76 1.61
CA LEU A 178 11.27 11.22 1.76
C LEU A 178 11.84 11.61 3.14
N ALA A 179 12.24 10.64 3.98
CA ALA A 179 12.82 10.91 5.29
C ALA A 179 14.27 11.43 5.17
N GLU A 180 14.70 12.23 6.12
CA GLU A 180 16.10 12.71 6.17
C GLU A 180 17.03 11.56 6.58
N GLY A 181 18.03 11.22 5.76
CA GLY A 181 19.03 10.20 6.04
C GLY A 181 18.66 8.81 5.53
N THR A 182 19.22 7.78 6.15
CA THR A 182 19.08 6.39 5.73
C THR A 182 18.21 5.60 6.69
N THR A 183 17.21 4.88 6.17
CA THR A 183 16.40 3.91 6.92
C THR A 183 16.83 2.50 6.53
N VAL A 184 17.01 1.65 7.53
CA VAL A 184 17.23 0.21 7.34
C VAL A 184 16.06 -0.55 7.94
N ILE A 185 15.38 -1.35 7.13
CA ILE A 185 14.30 -2.23 7.61
C ILE A 185 14.85 -3.64 7.68
N GLU A 186 15.02 -4.15 8.89
CA GLU A 186 15.37 -5.54 9.16
C GLU A 186 14.12 -6.39 9.32
N ASN A 187 14.23 -7.66 8.95
CA ASN A 187 13.14 -8.62 8.93
C ASN A 187 11.97 -8.15 8.04
N ALA A 188 12.32 -7.49 6.94
CA ALA A 188 11.36 -6.99 5.95
C ALA A 188 10.63 -8.13 5.24
N ALA A 189 9.41 -7.86 4.81
CA ALA A 189 8.63 -8.73 3.95
C ALA A 189 9.26 -8.84 2.55
N ARG A 190 9.20 -10.04 1.96
CA ARG A 190 9.88 -10.38 0.69
C ARG A 190 8.92 -10.71 -0.45
N GLU A 191 7.64 -10.57 -0.19
CA GLU A 191 6.58 -10.93 -1.12
C GLU A 191 6.70 -10.14 -2.44
N PRO A 192 6.29 -10.75 -3.57
CA PRO A 192 6.40 -10.14 -4.90
C PRO A 192 5.76 -8.74 -5.00
N GLU A 193 4.67 -8.48 -4.26
CA GLU A 193 4.01 -7.18 -4.21
C GLU A 193 4.88 -6.11 -3.57
N VAL A 194 5.71 -6.45 -2.56
CA VAL A 194 6.68 -5.51 -1.95
C VAL A 194 7.78 -5.17 -2.94
N VAL A 195 8.28 -6.17 -3.66
CA VAL A 195 9.27 -5.96 -4.73
C VAL A 195 8.71 -5.09 -5.86
N ASP A 196 7.44 -5.30 -6.23
CA ASP A 196 6.77 -4.53 -7.29
C ASP A 196 6.52 -3.07 -6.85
N LEU A 197 6.17 -2.84 -5.58
CA LEU A 197 6.09 -1.51 -4.98
C LEU A 197 7.42 -0.78 -5.04
N ILE A 198 8.52 -1.45 -4.65
CA ILE A 198 9.88 -0.88 -4.69
C ILE A 198 10.28 -0.52 -6.13
N LYS A 199 9.96 -1.35 -7.12
CA LYS A 199 10.23 -1.03 -8.53
C LYS A 199 9.54 0.28 -8.96
N MET A 200 8.27 0.46 -8.59
CA MET A 200 7.56 1.70 -8.90
C MET A 200 8.17 2.90 -8.17
N LEU A 201 8.55 2.76 -6.89
CA LEU A 201 9.25 3.81 -6.13
C LEU A 201 10.60 4.19 -6.76
N LYS A 202 11.39 3.21 -7.21
CA LYS A 202 12.65 3.46 -7.94
C LYS A 202 12.42 4.22 -9.24
N ASN A 203 11.36 3.89 -9.98
CA ASN A 203 10.98 4.64 -11.18
C ASN A 203 10.54 6.07 -10.86
N MET A 204 10.04 6.33 -9.65
CA MET A 204 9.75 7.68 -9.14
C MET A 204 11.00 8.44 -8.69
N GLY A 205 12.16 7.78 -8.63
CA GLY A 205 13.45 8.38 -8.22
C GLY A 205 13.87 8.04 -6.78
N ALA A 206 13.23 7.09 -6.12
CA ALA A 206 13.65 6.64 -4.78
C ALA A 206 14.96 5.84 -4.85
N ASP A 207 15.81 6.01 -3.85
CA ASP A 207 17.05 5.26 -3.66
C ASP A 207 16.83 4.14 -2.64
N ILE A 208 16.58 2.92 -3.15
CA ILE A 208 16.26 1.74 -2.36
C ILE A 208 17.11 0.55 -2.82
N THR A 209 17.62 -0.23 -1.89
CA THR A 209 18.33 -1.49 -2.15
C THR A 209 17.83 -2.61 -1.25
N GLY A 210 18.11 -3.87 -1.59
CA GLY A 210 17.72 -5.02 -0.78
C GLY A 210 16.30 -5.55 -1.05
N GLU A 211 15.65 -5.16 -2.16
CA GLU A 211 14.34 -5.70 -2.52
C GLU A 211 14.35 -7.23 -2.66
N GLY A 212 13.36 -7.89 -2.06
CA GLY A 212 13.26 -9.36 -2.04
C GLY A 212 14.18 -10.02 -1.00
N SER A 213 14.95 -9.25 -0.24
CA SER A 213 15.71 -9.75 0.91
C SER A 213 15.02 -9.42 2.24
N SER A 214 15.56 -9.91 3.36
CA SER A 214 15.06 -9.60 4.70
C SER A 214 15.55 -8.24 5.22
N GLU A 215 16.44 -7.57 4.49
CA GLU A 215 16.97 -6.26 4.81
C GLU A 215 16.75 -5.33 3.61
N ILE A 216 16.10 -4.21 3.85
CA ILE A 216 15.86 -3.16 2.85
C ILE A 216 16.50 -1.88 3.34
N VAL A 217 17.33 -1.25 2.52
CA VAL A 217 17.98 0.02 2.81
C VAL A 217 17.39 1.10 1.93
N ILE A 218 16.94 2.19 2.52
CA ILE A 218 16.30 3.33 1.86
C ILE A 218 17.10 4.59 2.20
N ASN A 219 17.66 5.24 1.20
CA ASN A 219 18.20 6.58 1.35
C ASN A 219 17.12 7.58 0.95
N GLY A 220 16.68 8.39 1.91
CA GLY A 220 15.65 9.37 1.64
C GLY A 220 16.09 10.41 0.61
N VAL A 221 15.17 10.79 -0.27
CA VAL A 221 15.41 11.77 -1.35
C VAL A 221 14.63 13.04 -1.13
N ASN A 222 15.12 14.17 -1.67
CA ASN A 222 14.46 15.46 -1.51
C ASN A 222 13.15 15.60 -2.29
N ALA A 223 13.00 14.83 -3.38
CA ALA A 223 11.82 14.86 -4.23
C ALA A 223 11.67 13.54 -5.01
N LEU A 224 10.43 13.22 -5.32
CA LEU A 224 10.03 12.12 -6.20
C LEU A 224 9.32 12.69 -7.43
N ASN A 225 9.20 11.88 -8.48
CA ASN A 225 8.48 12.23 -9.70
C ASN A 225 7.33 11.23 -9.94
N SER A 226 6.27 11.69 -10.61
CA SER A 226 5.22 10.79 -11.08
C SER A 226 5.77 9.79 -12.11
N THR A 227 5.16 8.62 -12.21
CA THR A 227 5.60 7.54 -13.11
C THR A 227 4.44 6.70 -13.61
N ASN A 228 4.69 5.96 -14.68
CA ASN A 228 3.81 4.90 -15.16
C ASN A 228 4.31 3.55 -14.65
N HIS A 229 3.36 2.63 -14.37
CA HIS A 229 3.69 1.30 -13.88
C HIS A 229 2.69 0.27 -14.38
N LYS A 230 3.14 -0.96 -14.59
CA LYS A 230 2.29 -2.11 -14.87
C LYS A 230 2.32 -3.07 -13.70
N VAL A 231 1.15 -3.27 -13.08
CA VAL A 231 0.97 -4.16 -11.94
C VAL A 231 1.35 -5.60 -12.29
N ILE A 232 2.12 -6.26 -11.41
CA ILE A 232 2.41 -7.68 -11.57
C ILE A 232 1.11 -8.51 -11.62
N GLY A 233 1.13 -9.60 -12.38
CA GLY A 233 0.03 -10.57 -12.41
C GLY A 233 -0.14 -11.27 -11.07
N LEU A 234 -1.38 -11.59 -10.70
CA LEU A 234 -1.65 -12.42 -9.53
C LEU A 234 -1.13 -13.84 -9.79
N SER A 235 -0.11 -14.25 -9.03
CA SER A 235 0.43 -15.61 -9.10
C SER A 235 0.01 -16.41 -7.87
N LEU A 236 -0.87 -17.39 -8.06
CA LEU A 236 -1.25 -18.34 -7.01
C LEU A 236 -0.24 -19.50 -6.87
N ILE A 237 0.65 -19.67 -7.84
CA ILE A 237 1.69 -20.71 -7.83
C ILE A 237 2.61 -20.54 -6.62
N HIS A 238 3.02 -19.32 -6.30
CA HIS A 238 3.88 -19.04 -5.14
C HIS A 238 3.18 -19.28 -3.79
N ILE A 239 1.84 -19.31 -3.77
CA ILE A 239 1.05 -19.58 -2.58
C ILE A 239 0.77 -21.09 -2.44
N SER A 240 0.66 -21.81 -3.55
CA SER A 240 0.25 -23.23 -3.57
C SER A 240 1.40 -24.25 -3.65
N GLU A 241 2.60 -23.85 -4.04
CA GLU A 241 3.74 -24.76 -4.13
C GLU A 241 4.17 -25.40 -2.81
N PRO A 242 4.09 -24.75 -1.62
CA PRO A 242 4.39 -25.41 -0.35
C PRO A 242 3.51 -26.62 -0.05
N THR A 243 2.33 -26.71 -0.66
CA THR A 243 1.39 -27.81 -0.45
C THR A 243 1.59 -29.00 -1.40
N ARG A 244 2.45 -28.87 -2.41
CA ARG A 244 2.78 -29.96 -3.35
C ARG A 244 3.95 -30.85 -2.92
N GLN A 245 4.57 -30.57 -1.79
CA GLN A 245 5.69 -31.36 -1.25
C GLN A 245 5.26 -32.43 -0.23
N PHE A 246 3.97 -32.81 -0.22
CA PHE A 246 3.45 -33.89 0.62
C PHE A 246 2.77 -34.96 -0.22
#